data_44a4d9a229aa3e2b331e46c1bbf40ab6
#
_entry.id   44a4d9a229aa3e2b331e46c1bbf40ab6
#
_cell.length_a   1.000
_cell.length_b   1.000
_cell.length_c   1.000
_cell.angle_alpha   90.00
_cell.angle_beta   90.00
_cell.angle_gamma   90.00
#
_symmetry.space_group_name_H-M   'P 1'
#
loop_
_entity.id
_entity.type
_entity.pdbx_description
1 polymer ?
#
loop_
_entity_poly.entity_id
_entity_poly.type
_entity_poly.pdbx_seq_one_letter_code
_entity_poly.pdbx_strand_id
1 'polypeptide(L)'
;MSVVEQARRARDAAEALAVATRTVKDAALVAMADALVARTPEILAANATDLAAGREAGLSAAVLDRLALDAGRVAGIADALREMAALPDPVGEVVRGSTLPNGLELRQVRVPFGVVGIIYEARPNVTVDAAGICLKSGNAALLRGSSSAAGSNAALVAVLRDAVASAGLPADAVQLLDASSRDSVKELMRARGLVDVLIPRGGASLIRTVVEESTVPVIETGVGNCHVYVDAAAEVTKAVAITLNAKTQRLSTCNTAESLLVHAGVADAFLPPVLAAFAEAGVTVHGDARVAAYSDAVVPATEEDFAAEYLSADISVAVVDSLDAAVTHIRRYGTGHTEAIVTDSAGAAREFVARVDAAAVMVNASTRFTDGGEFGFGAEIGISTQKLHARGPMGLPELTSTKYVVTGDGHLRG
;
A
#
# COMPACT_ATOMS: atom_id res chain seq x y z
N MET A 1 -17.58 -22.82 7.33
CA MET A 1 -16.60 -22.71 8.45
C MET A 1 -16.73 -21.30 9.04
N SER A 2 -16.80 -21.13 10.35
CA SER A 2 -16.87 -19.79 10.96
C SER A 2 -15.52 -19.05 10.86
N VAL A 3 -15.56 -17.72 10.95
CA VAL A 3 -14.33 -16.89 10.98
C VAL A 3 -13.44 -17.27 12.17
N VAL A 4 -14.05 -17.54 13.33
CA VAL A 4 -13.32 -17.95 14.55
C VAL A 4 -12.59 -19.28 14.35
N GLU A 5 -13.20 -20.24 13.70
CA GLU A 5 -12.58 -21.54 13.41
C GLU A 5 -11.42 -21.39 12.40
N GLN A 6 -11.61 -20.60 11.33
CA GLN A 6 -10.54 -20.32 10.37
C GLN A 6 -9.39 -19.55 11.03
N ALA A 7 -9.68 -18.57 11.90
CA ALA A 7 -8.65 -17.83 12.62
C ALA A 7 -7.84 -18.72 13.59
N ARG A 8 -8.48 -19.72 14.24
CA ARG A 8 -7.74 -20.72 15.06
C ARG A 8 -6.80 -21.57 14.21
N ARG A 9 -7.28 -22.09 13.09
CA ARG A 9 -6.43 -22.87 12.17
C ARG A 9 -5.28 -22.03 11.59
N ALA A 10 -5.52 -20.74 11.31
CA ALA A 10 -4.47 -19.83 10.89
C ALA A 10 -3.45 -19.61 12.02
N ARG A 11 -3.90 -19.55 13.28
CA ARG A 11 -3.02 -19.43 14.46
C ARG A 11 -2.10 -20.65 14.59
N ASP A 12 -2.66 -21.86 14.46
CA ASP A 12 -1.87 -23.10 14.52
C ASP A 12 -0.84 -23.13 13.37
N ALA A 13 -1.23 -22.69 12.17
CA ALA A 13 -0.33 -22.60 11.03
C ALA A 13 0.78 -21.54 11.24
N ALA A 14 0.46 -20.41 11.86
CA ALA A 14 1.42 -19.35 12.17
C ALA A 14 2.55 -19.81 13.11
N GLU A 15 2.26 -20.73 14.05
CA GLU A 15 3.30 -21.32 14.90
C GLU A 15 4.36 -22.06 14.08
N ALA A 16 3.94 -22.84 13.08
CA ALA A 16 4.87 -23.52 12.17
C ALA A 16 5.64 -22.55 11.28
N LEU A 17 4.99 -21.49 10.79
CA LEU A 17 5.65 -20.46 9.97
C LEU A 17 6.68 -19.66 10.75
N ALA A 18 6.45 -19.39 12.04
CA ALA A 18 7.34 -18.61 12.88
C ALA A 18 8.73 -19.24 13.06
N VAL A 19 8.83 -20.56 12.87
CA VAL A 19 10.08 -21.34 12.99
C VAL A 19 10.56 -21.87 11.65
N ALA A 20 9.81 -21.64 10.56
CA ALA A 20 10.19 -22.06 9.21
C ALA A 20 11.45 -21.31 8.75
N THR A 21 12.39 -22.05 8.18
CA THR A 21 13.61 -21.44 7.64
C THR A 21 13.30 -20.66 6.36
N ARG A 22 14.17 -19.68 6.04
CA ARG A 22 14.12 -18.94 4.78
C ARG A 22 13.98 -19.88 3.57
N THR A 23 14.80 -20.92 3.51
CA THR A 23 14.80 -21.89 2.39
C THR A 23 13.43 -22.51 2.18
N VAL A 24 12.73 -22.89 3.25
CA VAL A 24 11.39 -23.51 3.14
C VAL A 24 10.36 -22.48 2.68
N LYS A 25 10.40 -21.25 3.21
CA LYS A 25 9.52 -20.18 2.78
C LYS A 25 9.74 -19.79 1.32
N ASP A 26 11.01 -19.68 0.89
CA ASP A 26 11.35 -19.38 -0.50
C ASP A 26 10.88 -20.48 -1.44
N ALA A 27 11.08 -21.76 -1.08
CA ALA A 27 10.58 -22.89 -1.85
C ALA A 27 9.05 -22.90 -1.97
N ALA A 28 8.33 -22.53 -0.91
CA ALA A 28 6.87 -22.42 -0.94
C ALA A 28 6.40 -21.29 -1.88
N LEU A 29 7.05 -20.13 -1.88
CA LEU A 29 6.74 -19.04 -2.81
C LEU A 29 6.98 -19.42 -4.27
N VAL A 30 8.08 -20.11 -4.57
CA VAL A 30 8.37 -20.62 -5.91
C VAL A 30 7.32 -21.66 -6.32
N ALA A 31 6.96 -22.59 -5.43
CA ALA A 31 5.90 -23.57 -5.69
C ALA A 31 4.54 -22.90 -5.94
N MET A 32 4.20 -21.83 -5.20
CA MET A 32 3.01 -21.02 -5.43
C MET A 32 3.03 -20.40 -6.83
N ALA A 33 4.16 -19.80 -7.24
CA ALA A 33 4.33 -19.19 -8.55
C ALA A 33 4.16 -20.21 -9.68
N ASP A 34 4.80 -21.37 -9.56
CA ASP A 34 4.73 -22.43 -10.56
C ASP A 34 3.32 -23.05 -10.66
N ALA A 35 2.65 -23.22 -9.52
CA ALA A 35 1.27 -23.71 -9.49
C ALA A 35 0.27 -22.71 -10.11
N LEU A 36 0.45 -21.40 -9.93
CA LEU A 36 -0.37 -20.37 -10.58
C LEU A 36 -0.24 -20.43 -12.10
N VAL A 37 0.98 -20.57 -12.61
CA VAL A 37 1.22 -20.70 -14.06
C VAL A 37 0.60 -22.00 -14.59
N ALA A 38 0.81 -23.13 -13.90
CA ALA A 38 0.30 -24.44 -14.32
C ALA A 38 -1.24 -24.52 -14.31
N ARG A 39 -1.89 -23.82 -13.36
CA ARG A 39 -3.36 -23.83 -13.20
C ARG A 39 -4.02 -22.55 -13.74
N THR A 40 -3.34 -21.78 -14.59
CA THR A 40 -3.90 -20.57 -15.24
C THR A 40 -5.28 -20.81 -15.87
N PRO A 41 -5.56 -21.89 -16.62
CA PRO A 41 -6.89 -22.11 -17.20
C PRO A 41 -8.01 -22.19 -16.18
N GLU A 42 -7.78 -22.84 -15.04
CA GLU A 42 -8.74 -22.95 -13.94
C GLU A 42 -9.04 -21.57 -13.33
N ILE A 43 -8.00 -20.77 -13.07
CA ILE A 43 -8.10 -19.42 -12.52
C ILE A 43 -8.89 -18.51 -13.47
N LEU A 44 -8.57 -18.58 -14.78
CA LEU A 44 -9.24 -17.75 -15.79
C LEU A 44 -10.71 -18.15 -15.98
N ALA A 45 -11.05 -19.42 -15.85
CA ALA A 45 -12.44 -19.87 -15.90
C ALA A 45 -13.28 -19.31 -14.74
N ALA A 46 -12.74 -19.33 -13.52
CA ALA A 46 -13.39 -18.71 -12.36
C ALA A 46 -13.50 -17.19 -12.52
N ASN A 47 -12.46 -16.53 -13.02
CA ASN A 47 -12.45 -15.09 -13.27
C ASN A 47 -13.46 -14.68 -14.34
N ALA A 48 -13.60 -15.44 -15.41
CA ALA A 48 -14.59 -15.18 -16.44
C ALA A 48 -16.03 -15.18 -15.87
N THR A 49 -16.32 -16.07 -14.93
CA THR A 49 -17.61 -16.12 -14.22
C THR A 49 -17.85 -14.85 -13.38
N ASP A 50 -16.86 -14.43 -12.60
CA ASP A 50 -16.93 -13.20 -11.79
C ASP A 50 -17.11 -11.96 -12.69
N LEU A 51 -16.40 -11.87 -13.83
CA LEU A 51 -16.52 -10.78 -14.79
C LEU A 51 -17.91 -10.73 -15.44
N ALA A 52 -18.48 -11.89 -15.80
CA ALA A 52 -19.84 -11.95 -16.34
C ALA A 52 -20.86 -11.44 -15.33
N ALA A 53 -20.82 -11.94 -14.09
CA ALA A 53 -21.66 -11.48 -13.00
C ALA A 53 -21.47 -9.98 -12.69
N GLY A 54 -20.23 -9.49 -12.74
CA GLY A 54 -19.91 -8.08 -12.54
C GLY A 54 -20.50 -7.16 -13.61
N ARG A 55 -20.48 -7.58 -14.88
CA ARG A 55 -21.14 -6.84 -15.99
C ARG A 55 -22.65 -6.81 -15.84
N GLU A 56 -23.24 -7.95 -15.48
CA GLU A 56 -24.68 -8.05 -15.24
C GLU A 56 -25.13 -7.18 -14.04
N ALA A 57 -24.30 -7.10 -13.00
CA ALA A 57 -24.52 -6.23 -11.85
C ALA A 57 -24.22 -4.75 -12.11
N GLY A 58 -23.79 -4.37 -13.32
CA GLY A 58 -23.53 -2.97 -13.70
C GLY A 58 -22.26 -2.38 -13.07
N LEU A 59 -21.24 -3.18 -12.76
CA LEU A 59 -19.96 -2.65 -12.25
C LEU A 59 -19.31 -1.73 -13.30
N SER A 60 -18.66 -0.67 -12.83
CA SER A 60 -17.98 0.27 -13.71
C SER A 60 -16.82 -0.39 -14.47
N ALA A 61 -16.48 0.18 -15.65
CA ALA A 61 -15.36 -0.32 -16.47
C ALA A 61 -14.04 -0.38 -15.66
N ALA A 62 -13.80 0.59 -14.80
CA ALA A 62 -12.61 0.62 -13.93
C ALA A 62 -12.58 -0.53 -12.91
N VAL A 63 -13.73 -0.89 -12.34
CA VAL A 63 -13.83 -2.04 -11.41
C VAL A 63 -13.65 -3.36 -12.17
N LEU A 64 -14.27 -3.48 -13.35
CA LEU A 64 -14.13 -4.66 -14.21
C LEU A 64 -12.67 -4.86 -14.67
N ASP A 65 -11.95 -3.79 -15.03
CA ASP A 65 -10.53 -3.89 -15.37
C ASP A 65 -9.68 -4.36 -14.19
N ARG A 66 -9.95 -3.86 -12.97
CA ARG A 66 -9.26 -4.31 -11.75
C ARG A 66 -9.54 -5.77 -11.40
N LEU A 67 -10.76 -6.24 -11.72
CA LEU A 67 -11.18 -7.63 -11.49
C LEU A 67 -10.59 -8.59 -12.53
N ALA A 68 -10.35 -8.11 -13.75
CA ALA A 68 -9.95 -8.95 -14.87
C ALA A 68 -8.58 -9.57 -14.68
N LEU A 69 -8.50 -10.88 -14.95
CA LEU A 69 -7.25 -11.62 -15.12
C LEU A 69 -7.15 -12.13 -16.55
N ASP A 70 -5.95 -12.18 -17.06
CA ASP A 70 -5.55 -12.87 -18.27
C ASP A 70 -4.25 -13.65 -18.01
N ALA A 71 -3.77 -14.41 -18.97
CA ALA A 71 -2.57 -15.21 -18.81
C ALA A 71 -1.32 -14.38 -18.50
N GLY A 72 -1.22 -13.17 -19.08
CA GLY A 72 -0.13 -12.23 -18.81
C GLY A 72 -0.16 -11.69 -17.39
N ARG A 73 -1.35 -11.29 -16.90
CA ARG A 73 -1.53 -10.83 -15.52
C ARG A 73 -1.24 -11.96 -14.51
N VAL A 74 -1.66 -13.19 -14.77
CA VAL A 74 -1.34 -14.35 -13.91
C VAL A 74 0.17 -14.64 -13.91
N ALA A 75 0.83 -14.58 -15.07
CA ALA A 75 2.30 -14.73 -15.15
C ALA A 75 3.01 -13.62 -14.36
N GLY A 76 2.58 -12.36 -14.49
CA GLY A 76 3.15 -11.24 -13.73
C GLY A 76 3.00 -11.41 -12.22
N ILE A 77 1.85 -11.91 -11.75
CA ILE A 77 1.63 -12.24 -10.34
C ILE A 77 2.57 -13.36 -9.88
N ALA A 78 2.78 -14.39 -10.70
CA ALA A 78 3.72 -15.47 -10.40
C ALA A 78 5.18 -14.98 -10.35
N ASP A 79 5.57 -14.07 -11.24
CA ASP A 79 6.90 -13.46 -11.24
C ASP A 79 7.13 -12.61 -9.99
N ALA A 80 6.12 -11.86 -9.53
CA ALA A 80 6.19 -11.13 -8.27
C ALA A 80 6.44 -12.05 -7.05
N LEU A 81 5.87 -13.26 -7.02
CA LEU A 81 6.18 -14.25 -5.97
C LEU A 81 7.65 -14.74 -6.06
N ARG A 82 8.19 -14.92 -7.26
CA ARG A 82 9.59 -15.30 -7.45
C ARG A 82 10.56 -14.20 -7.01
N GLU A 83 10.23 -12.96 -7.35
CA GLU A 83 10.97 -11.79 -6.87
C GLU A 83 10.94 -11.70 -5.34
N MET A 84 9.76 -11.90 -4.72
CA MET A 84 9.60 -11.94 -3.28
C MET A 84 10.41 -13.08 -2.62
N ALA A 85 10.50 -14.25 -3.24
CA ALA A 85 11.34 -15.35 -2.75
C ALA A 85 12.82 -14.96 -2.68
N ALA A 86 13.30 -14.13 -3.61
CA ALA A 86 14.69 -13.67 -3.64
C ALA A 86 15.01 -12.64 -2.53
N LEU A 87 14.02 -11.96 -1.99
CA LEU A 87 14.22 -10.95 -0.94
C LEU A 87 14.82 -11.54 0.35
N PRO A 88 15.56 -10.74 1.12
CA PRO A 88 16.00 -11.14 2.45
C PRO A 88 14.81 -11.49 3.35
N ASP A 89 15.00 -12.50 4.20
CA ASP A 89 14.01 -12.85 5.23
C ASP A 89 14.18 -11.91 6.44
N PRO A 90 13.16 -11.17 6.86
CA PRO A 90 13.26 -10.28 7.99
C PRO A 90 13.25 -11.01 9.34
N VAL A 91 12.73 -12.25 9.39
CA VAL A 91 12.59 -13.00 10.66
C VAL A 91 13.95 -13.39 11.21
N GLY A 92 14.20 -13.01 12.46
CA GLY A 92 15.47 -13.25 13.12
C GLY A 92 16.53 -12.16 12.92
N GLU A 93 16.25 -11.13 12.09
CA GLU A 93 17.14 -9.96 11.96
C GLU A 93 17.35 -9.30 13.33
N VAL A 94 18.60 -9.00 13.66
CA VAL A 94 18.95 -8.26 14.88
C VAL A 94 18.87 -6.76 14.60
N VAL A 95 17.82 -6.13 15.11
CA VAL A 95 17.60 -4.68 14.94
C VAL A 95 18.61 -3.87 15.76
N ARG A 96 18.93 -4.36 16.98
CA ARG A 96 19.97 -3.81 17.85
C ARG A 96 20.42 -4.83 18.88
N GLY A 97 21.63 -4.65 19.38
CA GLY A 97 22.18 -5.47 20.45
C GLY A 97 23.24 -4.71 21.26
N SER A 98 23.43 -5.11 22.51
CA SER A 98 24.44 -4.55 23.40
C SER A 98 24.75 -5.52 24.54
N THR A 99 25.95 -5.38 25.13
CA THR A 99 26.29 -5.98 26.44
C THR A 99 26.00 -4.93 27.50
N LEU A 100 25.20 -5.30 28.49
CA LEU A 100 24.89 -4.42 29.63
C LEU A 100 26.05 -4.35 30.62
N PRO A 101 26.12 -3.30 31.48
CA PRO A 101 27.22 -3.16 32.46
C PRO A 101 27.39 -4.35 33.39
N ASN A 102 26.36 -5.14 33.64
CA ASN A 102 26.39 -6.35 34.45
C ASN A 102 26.74 -7.62 33.64
N GLY A 103 27.05 -7.50 32.34
CA GLY A 103 27.46 -8.64 31.52
C GLY A 103 26.30 -9.34 30.78
N LEU A 104 25.04 -8.97 31.02
CA LEU A 104 23.91 -9.48 30.23
C LEU A 104 24.02 -9.06 28.74
N GLU A 105 23.86 -10.01 27.85
CA GLU A 105 23.76 -9.74 26.43
C GLU A 105 22.29 -9.50 26.03
N LEU A 106 22.02 -8.34 25.46
CA LEU A 106 20.69 -7.93 24.98
C LEU A 106 20.67 -7.91 23.47
N ARG A 107 19.70 -8.58 22.85
CA ARG A 107 19.39 -8.47 21.43
C ARG A 107 17.91 -8.21 21.24
N GLN A 108 17.58 -7.29 20.33
CA GLN A 108 16.22 -7.09 19.84
C GLN A 108 16.14 -7.69 18.45
N VAL A 109 15.31 -8.70 18.27
CA VAL A 109 15.19 -9.46 17.02
C VAL A 109 13.79 -9.34 16.43
N ARG A 110 13.69 -9.33 15.09
CA ARG A 110 12.40 -9.34 14.39
C ARG A 110 11.73 -10.70 14.53
N VAL A 111 10.43 -10.68 14.75
CA VAL A 111 9.56 -11.86 14.81
C VAL A 111 8.27 -11.60 14.01
N PRO A 112 7.63 -12.62 13.43
CA PRO A 112 6.33 -12.47 12.79
C PRO A 112 5.29 -11.90 13.75
N PHE A 113 4.24 -11.24 13.23
CA PHE A 113 3.05 -10.92 14.02
C PHE A 113 2.30 -12.18 14.46
N GLY A 114 2.15 -13.13 13.55
CA GLY A 114 1.37 -14.35 13.70
C GLY A 114 0.27 -14.47 12.64
N VAL A 115 -0.95 -14.04 12.93
CA VAL A 115 -2.07 -14.04 11.97
C VAL A 115 -2.35 -12.62 11.49
N VAL A 116 -2.24 -12.40 10.18
CA VAL A 116 -2.53 -11.12 9.51
C VAL A 116 -3.86 -11.25 8.76
N GLY A 117 -4.86 -10.50 9.18
CA GLY A 117 -6.12 -10.39 8.46
C GLY A 117 -6.07 -9.27 7.42
N ILE A 118 -6.46 -9.57 6.18
CA ILE A 118 -6.44 -8.60 5.09
C ILE A 118 -7.83 -8.50 4.49
N ILE A 119 -8.42 -7.29 4.54
CA ILE A 119 -9.74 -6.98 4.01
C ILE A 119 -9.55 -6.13 2.75
N TYR A 120 -9.97 -6.66 1.58
CA TYR A 120 -9.67 -5.97 0.31
C TYR A 120 -10.85 -6.02 -0.67
N GLU A 121 -10.84 -5.06 -1.59
CA GLU A 121 -11.85 -4.92 -2.64
C GLU A 121 -11.50 -5.76 -3.88
N ALA A 122 -12.22 -5.57 -4.99
CA ALA A 122 -12.17 -6.33 -6.23
C ALA A 122 -10.81 -6.27 -6.94
N ARG A 123 -9.80 -6.97 -6.38
CA ARG A 123 -8.43 -7.06 -6.92
C ARG A 123 -7.87 -8.46 -6.67
N PRO A 124 -8.10 -9.44 -7.58
CA PRO A 124 -7.64 -10.82 -7.37
C PRO A 124 -6.12 -10.95 -7.16
N ASN A 125 -5.30 -10.08 -7.77
CA ASN A 125 -3.85 -10.05 -7.54
C ASN A 125 -3.50 -9.83 -6.07
N VAL A 126 -4.26 -9.02 -5.33
CA VAL A 126 -4.01 -8.76 -3.90
C VAL A 126 -4.11 -10.06 -3.08
N THR A 127 -4.93 -11.02 -3.49
CA THR A 127 -5.03 -12.34 -2.85
C THR A 127 -3.67 -13.04 -2.82
N VAL A 128 -2.94 -12.99 -3.92
CA VAL A 128 -1.64 -13.64 -4.07
C VAL A 128 -0.54 -12.83 -3.41
N ASP A 129 -0.52 -11.52 -3.65
CA ASP A 129 0.48 -10.61 -3.06
C ASP A 129 0.43 -10.67 -1.54
N ALA A 130 -0.78 -10.61 -0.97
CA ALA A 130 -1.01 -10.70 0.47
C ALA A 130 -0.60 -12.06 1.07
N ALA A 131 -0.95 -13.16 0.40
CA ALA A 131 -0.55 -14.49 0.83
C ALA A 131 0.98 -14.65 0.81
N GLY A 132 1.63 -14.19 -0.27
CA GLY A 132 3.07 -14.29 -0.47
C GLY A 132 3.84 -13.48 0.57
N ILE A 133 3.51 -12.20 0.76
CA ILE A 133 4.21 -11.32 1.70
C ILE A 133 4.03 -11.77 3.16
N CYS A 134 2.83 -12.26 3.52
CA CYS A 134 2.59 -12.86 4.84
C CYS A 134 3.44 -14.11 5.04
N LEU A 135 3.43 -15.06 4.10
CA LEU A 135 4.20 -16.29 4.20
C LEU A 135 5.70 -16.01 4.29
N LYS A 136 6.24 -15.12 3.45
CA LYS A 136 7.67 -14.75 3.47
C LYS A 136 8.08 -14.13 4.80
N SER A 137 7.22 -13.28 5.39
CA SER A 137 7.46 -12.66 6.71
C SER A 137 7.09 -13.56 7.90
N GLY A 138 6.73 -14.85 7.64
CA GLY A 138 6.46 -15.85 8.68
C GLY A 138 5.06 -15.76 9.30
N ASN A 139 4.11 -15.07 8.63
CA ASN A 139 2.74 -14.89 9.08
C ASN A 139 1.77 -15.80 8.32
N ALA A 140 0.69 -16.22 8.97
CA ALA A 140 -0.48 -16.78 8.30
C ALA A 140 -1.38 -15.65 7.79
N ALA A 141 -1.88 -15.80 6.56
CA ALA A 141 -2.78 -14.84 5.91
C ALA A 141 -4.23 -15.30 6.04
N LEU A 142 -5.07 -14.44 6.61
CA LEU A 142 -6.52 -14.62 6.69
C LEU A 142 -7.18 -13.58 5.77
N LEU A 143 -7.55 -13.99 4.58
CA LEU A 143 -7.94 -13.14 3.48
C LEU A 143 -9.46 -12.95 3.42
N ARG A 144 -9.92 -11.71 3.26
CA ARG A 144 -11.33 -11.39 3.06
C ARG A 144 -11.47 -10.45 1.87
N GLY A 145 -11.64 -11.04 0.68
CA GLY A 145 -11.86 -10.31 -0.55
C GLY A 145 -13.31 -9.87 -0.76
N SER A 146 -13.56 -9.10 -1.82
CA SER A 146 -14.91 -8.69 -2.24
C SER A 146 -15.73 -9.87 -2.78
N SER A 147 -17.04 -9.81 -2.61
CA SER A 147 -17.99 -10.76 -3.22
C SER A 147 -17.94 -10.76 -4.75
N SER A 148 -17.59 -9.62 -5.36
CA SER A 148 -17.43 -9.50 -6.82
C SER A 148 -16.26 -10.30 -7.41
N ALA A 149 -15.32 -10.73 -6.56
CA ALA A 149 -14.15 -11.53 -6.93
C ALA A 149 -14.14 -12.91 -6.23
N ALA A 150 -15.28 -13.37 -5.71
CA ALA A 150 -15.33 -14.53 -4.84
C ALA A 150 -14.85 -15.80 -5.54
N GLY A 151 -15.23 -16.04 -6.79
CA GLY A 151 -14.81 -17.19 -7.58
C GLY A 151 -13.31 -17.16 -7.88
N SER A 152 -12.82 -16.01 -8.34
CA SER A 152 -11.40 -15.79 -8.63
C SER A 152 -10.52 -16.00 -7.39
N ASN A 153 -10.93 -15.40 -6.27
CA ASN A 153 -10.18 -15.52 -5.01
C ASN A 153 -10.17 -16.97 -4.49
N ALA A 154 -11.30 -17.69 -4.62
CA ALA A 154 -11.39 -19.09 -4.20
C ALA A 154 -10.47 -19.98 -5.04
N ALA A 155 -10.45 -19.79 -6.38
CA ALA A 155 -9.55 -20.52 -7.26
C ALA A 155 -8.07 -20.24 -6.94
N LEU A 156 -7.71 -18.98 -6.79
CA LEU A 156 -6.34 -18.57 -6.42
C LEU A 156 -5.93 -19.18 -5.08
N VAL A 157 -6.74 -19.05 -4.03
CA VAL A 157 -6.40 -19.57 -2.70
C VAL A 157 -6.31 -21.09 -2.70
N ALA A 158 -7.13 -21.81 -3.46
CA ALA A 158 -7.01 -23.26 -3.60
C ALA A 158 -5.63 -23.66 -4.19
N VAL A 159 -5.19 -22.97 -5.26
CA VAL A 159 -3.87 -23.17 -5.87
C VAL A 159 -2.75 -22.89 -4.88
N LEU A 160 -2.83 -21.76 -4.16
CA LEU A 160 -1.80 -21.36 -3.18
C LEU A 160 -1.69 -22.37 -2.03
N ARG A 161 -2.82 -22.82 -1.49
CA ARG A 161 -2.88 -23.79 -0.39
C ARG A 161 -2.24 -25.14 -0.76
N ASP A 162 -2.55 -25.64 -1.96
CA ASP A 162 -1.97 -26.88 -2.46
C ASP A 162 -0.44 -26.74 -2.61
N ALA A 163 0.03 -25.61 -3.14
CA ALA A 163 1.46 -25.33 -3.32
C ALA A 163 2.18 -25.20 -1.97
N VAL A 164 1.62 -24.49 -1.01
CA VAL A 164 2.16 -24.35 0.35
C VAL A 164 2.31 -25.71 1.02
N ALA A 165 1.27 -26.57 0.90
CA ALA A 165 1.31 -27.92 1.43
C ALA A 165 2.38 -28.79 0.76
N SER A 166 2.57 -28.66 -0.55
CA SER A 166 3.60 -29.40 -1.29
C SER A 166 5.02 -29.04 -0.87
N ALA A 167 5.22 -27.81 -0.36
CA ALA A 167 6.49 -27.33 0.19
C ALA A 167 6.69 -27.72 1.68
N GLY A 168 5.78 -28.49 2.27
CA GLY A 168 5.87 -28.97 3.66
C GLY A 168 5.40 -27.96 4.72
N LEU A 169 4.73 -26.87 4.33
CA LEU A 169 4.10 -25.92 5.23
C LEU A 169 2.60 -26.20 5.39
N PRO A 170 1.98 -25.80 6.50
CA PRO A 170 0.53 -25.96 6.68
C PRO A 170 -0.27 -25.23 5.60
N ALA A 171 -1.20 -25.91 4.93
CA ALA A 171 -2.10 -25.27 3.96
C ALA A 171 -2.93 -24.11 4.60
N ASP A 172 -3.19 -24.18 5.89
CA ASP A 172 -3.93 -23.17 6.66
C ASP A 172 -3.12 -21.89 6.92
N ALA A 173 -1.86 -21.83 6.44
CA ALA A 173 -1.09 -20.60 6.33
C ALA A 173 -1.74 -19.56 5.40
N VAL A 174 -2.59 -20.01 4.47
CA VAL A 174 -3.37 -19.15 3.59
C VAL A 174 -4.83 -19.57 3.67
N GLN A 175 -5.69 -18.67 4.13
CA GLN A 175 -7.12 -18.95 4.24
C GLN A 175 -7.94 -17.80 3.64
N LEU A 176 -9.09 -18.16 3.03
CA LEU A 176 -10.06 -17.22 2.48
C LEU A 176 -11.35 -17.30 3.30
N LEU A 177 -11.79 -16.17 3.81
CA LEU A 177 -13.08 -16.02 4.47
C LEU A 177 -14.20 -15.89 3.43
N ASP A 178 -15.38 -16.36 3.83
CA ASP A 178 -16.58 -16.20 3.01
C ASP A 178 -16.93 -14.73 2.80
N ALA A 179 -17.09 -14.35 1.53
CA ALA A 179 -17.43 -13.00 1.10
C ALA A 179 -18.93 -12.82 0.79
N SER A 180 -19.77 -13.82 0.98
CA SER A 180 -21.21 -13.75 0.71
C SER A 180 -21.97 -12.80 1.65
N SER A 181 -21.46 -12.59 2.87
CA SER A 181 -22.03 -11.67 3.86
C SER A 181 -20.97 -10.68 4.37
N ARG A 182 -21.41 -9.48 4.77
CA ARG A 182 -20.59 -8.50 5.48
C ARG A 182 -20.30 -8.90 6.93
N ASP A 183 -20.99 -9.91 7.46
CA ASP A 183 -20.79 -10.36 8.84
C ASP A 183 -19.39 -10.93 9.05
N SER A 184 -18.82 -11.62 8.05
CA SER A 184 -17.44 -12.10 8.10
C SER A 184 -16.41 -10.98 8.32
N VAL A 185 -16.65 -9.77 7.81
CA VAL A 185 -15.81 -8.60 8.09
C VAL A 185 -15.92 -8.19 9.55
N LYS A 186 -17.15 -8.12 10.09
CA LYS A 186 -17.39 -7.74 11.49
C LYS A 186 -16.81 -8.76 12.46
N GLU A 187 -16.97 -10.06 12.16
CA GLU A 187 -16.38 -11.14 12.94
C GLU A 187 -14.85 -11.05 12.93
N LEU A 188 -14.25 -10.81 11.76
CA LEU A 188 -12.80 -10.65 11.61
C LEU A 188 -12.28 -9.44 12.41
N MET A 189 -12.95 -8.28 12.33
CA MET A 189 -12.60 -7.07 13.09
C MET A 189 -12.67 -7.29 14.61
N ARG A 190 -13.43 -8.29 15.07
CA ARG A 190 -13.61 -8.62 16.51
C ARG A 190 -12.85 -9.87 16.95
N ALA A 191 -12.07 -10.49 16.07
CA ALA A 191 -11.32 -11.71 16.35
C ALA A 191 -10.03 -11.47 17.18
N ARG A 192 -10.07 -10.54 18.14
CA ARG A 192 -8.95 -10.22 19.03
C ARG A 192 -8.48 -11.46 19.80
N GLY A 193 -7.17 -11.68 19.85
CA GLY A 193 -6.55 -12.85 20.44
C GLY A 193 -6.41 -14.04 19.48
N LEU A 194 -7.09 -14.02 18.32
CA LEU A 194 -6.93 -14.98 17.24
C LEU A 194 -6.23 -14.35 16.02
N VAL A 195 -6.49 -13.07 15.78
CA VAL A 195 -5.86 -12.26 14.72
C VAL A 195 -5.01 -11.17 15.38
N ASP A 196 -3.78 -11.00 14.94
CA ASP A 196 -2.82 -10.08 15.55
C ASP A 196 -2.89 -8.68 14.97
N VAL A 197 -3.15 -8.58 13.67
CA VAL A 197 -3.26 -7.30 12.97
C VAL A 197 -4.21 -7.41 11.78
N LEU A 198 -4.92 -6.31 11.47
CA LEU A 198 -5.72 -6.16 10.25
C LEU A 198 -5.11 -5.10 9.34
N ILE A 199 -5.18 -5.35 8.04
CA ILE A 199 -4.76 -4.42 6.99
C ILE A 199 -5.92 -4.25 6.01
N PRO A 200 -6.66 -3.14 6.08
CA PRO A 200 -7.69 -2.83 5.08
C PRO A 200 -7.05 -2.33 3.78
N ARG A 201 -7.55 -2.79 2.63
CA ARG A 201 -7.11 -2.43 1.27
C ARG A 201 -8.31 -2.10 0.39
N GLY A 202 -8.71 -0.84 0.35
CA GLY A 202 -9.88 -0.41 -0.42
C GLY A 202 -10.13 1.09 -0.34
N GLY A 203 -11.34 1.51 -0.63
CA GLY A 203 -11.73 2.91 -0.56
C GLY A 203 -11.81 3.45 0.87
N ALA A 204 -11.81 4.78 1.00
CA ALA A 204 -11.79 5.50 2.27
C ALA A 204 -12.87 5.03 3.26
N SER A 205 -14.07 4.68 2.78
CA SER A 205 -15.18 4.23 3.64
C SER A 205 -14.89 2.88 4.30
N LEU A 206 -14.31 1.93 3.57
CA LEU A 206 -13.90 0.63 4.11
C LEU A 206 -12.80 0.83 5.15
N ILE A 207 -11.76 1.59 4.83
CA ILE A 207 -10.64 1.86 5.72
C ILE A 207 -11.13 2.47 7.02
N ARG A 208 -11.96 3.52 6.94
CA ARG A 208 -12.56 4.18 8.10
C ARG A 208 -13.34 3.21 8.97
N THR A 209 -14.25 2.41 8.38
CA THR A 209 -15.04 1.42 9.12
C THR A 209 -14.15 0.43 9.87
N VAL A 210 -13.09 -0.09 9.23
CA VAL A 210 -12.18 -1.03 9.87
C VAL A 210 -11.41 -0.37 11.00
N VAL A 211 -10.93 0.85 10.82
CA VAL A 211 -10.16 1.60 11.83
C VAL A 211 -11.04 1.94 13.04
N GLU A 212 -12.28 2.39 12.82
CA GLU A 212 -13.18 2.83 13.89
C GLU A 212 -13.84 1.67 14.65
N GLU A 213 -14.16 0.55 13.98
CA GLU A 213 -14.96 -0.53 14.58
C GLU A 213 -14.12 -1.75 15.02
N SER A 214 -12.85 -1.86 14.63
CA SER A 214 -12.02 -3.02 14.94
C SER A 214 -11.54 -3.02 16.39
N THR A 215 -11.59 -4.19 17.02
CA THR A 215 -10.92 -4.47 18.30
C THR A 215 -9.56 -5.15 18.12
N VAL A 216 -9.28 -5.64 16.91
CA VAL A 216 -7.96 -6.11 16.47
C VAL A 216 -7.15 -4.88 16.07
N PRO A 217 -5.85 -4.79 16.40
CA PRO A 217 -4.99 -3.72 15.91
C PRO A 217 -5.04 -3.58 14.38
N VAL A 218 -5.08 -2.35 13.88
CA VAL A 218 -5.17 -2.06 12.45
C VAL A 218 -3.93 -1.30 12.01
N ILE A 219 -3.31 -1.74 10.92
CA ILE A 219 -2.38 -0.92 10.16
C ILE A 219 -3.17 -0.31 9.01
N GLU A 220 -3.43 0.98 9.12
CA GLU A 220 -4.21 1.74 8.16
C GLU A 220 -3.41 1.99 6.90
N THR A 221 -4.00 1.71 5.73
CA THR A 221 -3.46 2.18 4.45
C THR A 221 -4.06 3.54 4.12
N GLY A 222 -3.22 4.47 3.69
CA GLY A 222 -3.63 5.86 3.50
C GLY A 222 -4.42 6.10 2.23
N VAL A 223 -5.31 7.10 2.28
CA VAL A 223 -5.85 7.81 1.12
C VAL A 223 -4.83 8.85 0.69
N GLY A 224 -4.65 9.07 -0.61
CA GLY A 224 -3.55 9.90 -1.13
C GLY A 224 -3.99 11.22 -1.76
N ASN A 225 -4.32 12.25 -0.96
CA ASN A 225 -4.31 13.62 -1.51
C ASN A 225 -2.86 14.15 -1.50
N CYS A 226 -2.10 13.77 -2.53
CA CYS A 226 -0.67 14.09 -2.64
C CYS A 226 -0.48 15.46 -3.31
N HIS A 227 0.47 16.27 -2.79
CA HIS A 227 0.78 17.58 -3.34
C HIS A 227 2.12 17.60 -4.04
N VAL A 228 2.20 18.42 -5.11
CA VAL A 228 3.46 18.90 -5.67
C VAL A 228 3.54 20.41 -5.44
N TYR A 229 4.54 20.86 -4.71
CA TYR A 229 4.84 22.27 -4.54
C TYR A 229 6.00 22.69 -5.45
N VAL A 230 5.74 23.64 -6.32
CA VAL A 230 6.74 24.26 -7.21
C VAL A 230 7.21 25.58 -6.55
N ASP A 231 8.43 25.54 -6.02
CA ASP A 231 9.04 26.66 -5.30
C ASP A 231 9.49 27.80 -6.22
N ALA A 232 9.72 28.98 -5.64
CA ALA A 232 10.22 30.16 -6.37
C ALA A 232 11.56 29.91 -7.12
N ALA A 233 12.39 29.01 -6.59
CA ALA A 233 13.68 28.62 -7.18
C ALA A 233 13.62 27.35 -8.02
N ALA A 234 12.43 26.95 -8.49
CA ALA A 234 12.29 25.77 -9.33
C ALA A 234 12.78 26.03 -10.76
N GLU A 235 13.48 25.04 -11.35
CA GLU A 235 13.74 25.01 -12.78
C GLU A 235 12.43 24.57 -13.47
N VAL A 236 11.93 25.42 -14.40
CA VAL A 236 10.57 25.30 -14.95
C VAL A 236 10.38 24.00 -15.74
N THR A 237 11.33 23.63 -16.60
CA THR A 237 11.21 22.43 -17.44
C THR A 237 11.14 21.16 -16.59
N LYS A 238 12.00 21.08 -15.57
CA LYS A 238 12.00 20.01 -14.57
C LYS A 238 10.67 19.95 -13.82
N ALA A 239 10.17 21.11 -13.38
CA ALA A 239 8.93 21.20 -12.63
C ALA A 239 7.72 20.74 -13.45
N VAL A 240 7.63 21.13 -14.72
CA VAL A 240 6.56 20.66 -15.63
C VAL A 240 6.63 19.16 -15.81
N ALA A 241 7.82 18.60 -16.08
CA ALA A 241 7.98 17.16 -16.28
C ALA A 241 7.60 16.34 -15.05
N ILE A 242 8.04 16.75 -13.84
CA ILE A 242 7.71 16.08 -12.58
C ILE A 242 6.21 16.15 -12.30
N THR A 243 5.62 17.34 -12.44
CA THR A 243 4.19 17.55 -12.15
C THR A 243 3.29 16.76 -13.10
N LEU A 244 3.60 16.78 -14.40
CA LEU A 244 2.87 16.00 -15.39
C LEU A 244 2.97 14.50 -15.11
N ASN A 245 4.19 13.99 -14.86
CA ASN A 245 4.39 12.58 -14.49
C ASN A 245 3.65 12.21 -13.21
N ALA A 246 3.74 13.05 -12.19
CA ALA A 246 3.09 12.80 -10.89
C ALA A 246 1.56 12.66 -11.03
N LYS A 247 0.93 13.38 -11.99
CA LYS A 247 -0.50 13.26 -12.25
C LYS A 247 -0.84 12.17 -13.26
N THR A 248 -0.12 12.05 -14.37
CA THR A 248 -0.60 11.32 -15.55
C THR A 248 -0.03 9.93 -15.74
N GLN A 249 1.07 9.57 -15.06
CA GLN A 249 1.69 8.25 -15.19
C GLN A 249 0.71 7.13 -14.83
N ARG A 250 -0.13 7.35 -13.80
CA ARG A 250 -1.26 6.47 -13.45
C ARG A 250 -2.26 7.25 -12.58
N LEU A 251 -3.50 7.37 -13.03
CA LEU A 251 -4.51 8.22 -12.40
C LEU A 251 -5.11 7.64 -11.11
N SER A 252 -5.22 6.33 -11.01
CA SER A 252 -6.03 5.65 -9.97
C SER A 252 -5.19 5.04 -8.84
N THR A 253 -4.14 5.73 -8.39
CA THR A 253 -3.27 5.27 -7.30
C THR A 253 -3.10 6.35 -6.24
N CYS A 254 -2.95 5.94 -4.98
CA CYS A 254 -2.88 6.82 -3.81
C CYS A 254 -1.66 7.76 -3.78
N ASN A 255 -0.62 7.50 -4.59
CA ASN A 255 0.56 8.35 -4.74
C ASN A 255 0.50 9.25 -5.99
N THR A 256 -0.64 9.28 -6.70
CA THR A 256 -0.90 10.25 -7.77
C THR A 256 -1.03 11.65 -7.17
N ALA A 257 -0.46 12.66 -7.84
CA ALA A 257 -0.66 14.04 -7.41
C ALA A 257 -2.12 14.45 -7.65
N GLU A 258 -2.76 14.95 -6.60
CA GLU A 258 -4.13 15.45 -6.63
C GLU A 258 -4.19 16.98 -6.46
N SER A 259 -3.11 17.56 -5.89
CA SER A 259 -2.98 18.99 -5.67
C SER A 259 -1.63 19.52 -6.14
N LEU A 260 -1.65 20.66 -6.82
CA LEU A 260 -0.48 21.41 -7.27
C LEU A 260 -0.45 22.80 -6.62
N LEU A 261 0.62 23.10 -5.92
CA LEU A 261 0.86 24.41 -5.32
C LEU A 261 1.99 25.10 -6.06
N VAL A 262 1.77 26.34 -6.50
CA VAL A 262 2.74 27.11 -7.28
C VAL A 262 3.12 28.38 -6.55
N HIS A 263 4.40 28.56 -6.26
CA HIS A 263 4.87 29.82 -5.68
C HIS A 263 4.63 31.00 -6.62
N ALA A 264 4.09 32.10 -6.11
CA ALA A 264 3.76 33.29 -6.90
C ALA A 264 4.94 33.81 -7.74
N GLY A 265 6.17 33.69 -7.22
CA GLY A 265 7.38 34.14 -7.90
C GLY A 265 7.78 33.35 -9.16
N VAL A 266 7.20 32.15 -9.38
CA VAL A 266 7.46 31.32 -10.56
C VAL A 266 6.20 31.11 -11.41
N ALA A 267 5.05 31.59 -10.94
CA ALA A 267 3.75 31.35 -11.55
C ALA A 267 3.68 31.74 -13.03
N ASP A 268 4.16 32.94 -13.38
CA ASP A 268 4.14 33.45 -14.76
C ASP A 268 4.97 32.57 -15.74
N ALA A 269 6.05 31.98 -15.27
CA ALA A 269 6.87 31.11 -16.08
C ALA A 269 6.39 29.65 -16.14
N PHE A 270 5.78 29.17 -15.04
CA PHE A 270 5.44 27.76 -14.88
C PHE A 270 4.00 27.43 -15.28
N LEU A 271 3.01 28.29 -14.94
CA LEU A 271 1.59 27.95 -15.20
C LEU A 271 1.27 27.81 -16.68
N PRO A 272 1.71 28.68 -17.61
CA PRO A 272 1.35 28.49 -19.02
C PRO A 272 1.79 27.14 -19.58
N PRO A 273 3.07 26.70 -19.46
CA PRO A 273 3.48 25.41 -20.02
C PRO A 273 2.86 24.20 -19.29
N VAL A 274 2.61 24.23 -17.97
CA VAL A 274 2.01 23.09 -17.28
C VAL A 274 0.52 22.97 -17.59
N LEU A 275 -0.23 24.08 -17.69
CA LEU A 275 -1.64 24.06 -18.09
C LEU A 275 -1.81 23.53 -19.53
N ALA A 276 -0.92 23.93 -20.46
CA ALA A 276 -0.90 23.38 -21.81
C ALA A 276 -0.63 21.86 -21.80
N ALA A 277 0.35 21.38 -21.03
CA ALA A 277 0.67 19.97 -20.90
C ALA A 277 -0.48 19.15 -20.28
N PHE A 278 -1.17 19.69 -19.27
CA PHE A 278 -2.36 19.08 -18.71
C PHE A 278 -3.51 18.99 -19.70
N ALA A 279 -3.77 20.05 -20.48
CA ALA A 279 -4.78 20.05 -21.51
C ALA A 279 -4.49 19.00 -22.60
N GLU A 280 -3.24 18.87 -23.05
CA GLU A 280 -2.81 17.84 -23.99
C GLU A 280 -3.00 16.42 -23.43
N ALA A 281 -2.75 16.24 -22.14
CA ALA A 281 -2.96 14.97 -21.44
C ALA A 281 -4.43 14.69 -21.04
N GLY A 282 -5.36 15.59 -21.34
CA GLY A 282 -6.76 15.46 -20.98
C GLY A 282 -7.06 15.61 -19.49
N VAL A 283 -6.22 16.34 -18.77
CA VAL A 283 -6.41 16.62 -17.33
C VAL A 283 -7.22 17.89 -17.13
N THR A 284 -8.30 17.80 -16.35
CA THR A 284 -9.09 18.95 -15.91
C THR A 284 -8.40 19.63 -14.74
N VAL A 285 -8.20 20.93 -14.85
CA VAL A 285 -7.59 21.74 -13.78
C VAL A 285 -8.66 22.50 -13.03
N HIS A 286 -8.77 22.26 -11.72
CA HIS A 286 -9.59 23.02 -10.77
C HIS A 286 -8.70 24.04 -10.07
N GLY A 287 -8.74 25.31 -10.51
CA GLY A 287 -7.83 26.36 -10.10
C GLY A 287 -8.47 27.44 -9.22
N ASP A 288 -7.64 28.02 -8.35
CA ASP A 288 -8.03 29.27 -7.67
C ASP A 288 -8.13 30.45 -8.67
N ALA A 289 -8.61 31.60 -8.22
CA ALA A 289 -8.78 32.78 -9.08
C ALA A 289 -7.46 33.26 -9.71
N ARG A 290 -6.31 33.00 -9.10
CA ARG A 290 -4.98 33.37 -9.63
C ARG A 290 -4.56 32.44 -10.76
N VAL A 291 -4.86 31.14 -10.66
CA VAL A 291 -4.62 30.16 -11.72
C VAL A 291 -5.57 30.39 -12.90
N ALA A 292 -6.83 30.70 -12.65
CA ALA A 292 -7.81 31.00 -13.69
C ALA A 292 -7.42 32.19 -14.59
N ALA A 293 -6.58 33.09 -14.11
CA ALA A 293 -6.07 34.21 -14.91
C ALA A 293 -5.14 33.79 -16.07
N TYR A 294 -4.65 32.54 -16.07
CA TYR A 294 -3.72 32.04 -17.11
C TYR A 294 -4.42 31.21 -18.20
N SER A 295 -5.66 30.76 -17.97
CA SER A 295 -6.40 29.98 -18.99
C SER A 295 -7.90 29.95 -18.69
N ASP A 296 -8.71 30.21 -19.71
CA ASP A 296 -10.19 30.10 -19.65
C ASP A 296 -10.67 28.66 -19.50
N ALA A 297 -9.80 27.65 -19.69
CA ALA A 297 -10.14 26.24 -19.53
C ALA A 297 -10.06 25.78 -18.05
N VAL A 298 -9.59 26.62 -17.14
CA VAL A 298 -9.51 26.31 -15.72
C VAL A 298 -10.91 26.38 -15.11
N VAL A 299 -11.31 25.29 -14.46
CA VAL A 299 -12.56 25.24 -13.68
C VAL A 299 -12.31 25.90 -12.32
N PRO A 300 -13.19 26.81 -11.85
CA PRO A 300 -13.03 27.40 -10.52
C PRO A 300 -13.03 26.34 -9.42
N ALA A 301 -11.97 26.27 -8.63
CA ALA A 301 -11.84 25.34 -7.51
C ALA A 301 -12.73 25.76 -6.34
N THR A 302 -13.29 24.78 -5.67
CA THR A 302 -13.98 24.90 -4.39
C THR A 302 -13.07 24.40 -3.25
N GLU A 303 -13.48 24.56 -2.01
CA GLU A 303 -12.79 24.00 -0.84
C GLU A 303 -12.70 22.47 -0.90
N GLU A 304 -13.72 21.84 -1.46
CA GLU A 304 -13.79 20.38 -1.61
C GLU A 304 -12.78 19.85 -2.63
N ASP A 305 -12.48 20.62 -3.67
CA ASP A 305 -11.46 20.26 -4.68
C ASP A 305 -10.05 20.14 -4.08
N PHE A 306 -9.71 21.01 -3.12
CA PHE A 306 -8.41 20.93 -2.44
C PHE A 306 -8.30 19.77 -1.47
N ALA A 307 -9.43 19.24 -0.99
CA ALA A 307 -9.47 18.07 -0.09
C ALA A 307 -9.68 16.74 -0.83
N ALA A 308 -9.91 16.77 -2.15
CA ALA A 308 -10.31 15.61 -2.92
C ALA A 308 -9.12 14.70 -3.27
N GLU A 309 -9.32 13.39 -3.13
CA GLU A 309 -8.57 12.38 -3.86
C GLU A 309 -9.41 12.01 -5.09
N TYR A 310 -9.13 12.62 -6.25
CA TYR A 310 -9.94 12.47 -7.45
C TYR A 310 -9.89 11.06 -8.06
N LEU A 311 -8.71 10.45 -8.06
CA LEU A 311 -8.43 9.17 -8.73
C LEU A 311 -8.83 9.16 -10.23
N SER A 312 -8.88 10.33 -10.83
CA SER A 312 -9.28 10.62 -12.21
C SER A 312 -8.33 11.65 -12.85
N ALA A 313 -8.60 12.03 -14.08
CA ALA A 313 -7.83 13.05 -14.78
C ALA A 313 -8.23 14.49 -14.34
N ASP A 314 -8.26 14.71 -13.03
CA ASP A 314 -8.58 15.98 -12.38
C ASP A 314 -7.45 16.35 -11.40
N ILE A 315 -7.14 17.63 -11.27
CA ILE A 315 -6.14 18.13 -10.31
C ILE A 315 -6.54 19.51 -9.78
N SER A 316 -6.41 19.72 -8.48
CA SER A 316 -6.56 21.05 -7.88
C SER A 316 -5.26 21.85 -8.00
N VAL A 317 -5.34 23.14 -8.29
CA VAL A 317 -4.17 24.02 -8.45
C VAL A 317 -4.37 25.34 -7.71
N ALA A 318 -3.40 25.72 -6.90
CA ALA A 318 -3.42 27.02 -6.22
C ALA A 318 -2.07 27.73 -6.30
N VAL A 319 -2.12 29.07 -6.38
CA VAL A 319 -0.93 29.91 -6.26
C VAL A 319 -0.75 30.32 -4.80
N VAL A 320 0.45 30.11 -4.26
CA VAL A 320 0.82 30.44 -2.88
C VAL A 320 1.94 31.47 -2.82
N ASP A 321 1.95 32.32 -1.78
CA ASP A 321 2.89 33.43 -1.70
C ASP A 321 4.24 33.06 -1.05
N SER A 322 4.31 31.87 -0.44
CA SER A 322 5.52 31.42 0.26
C SER A 322 5.51 29.91 0.49
N LEU A 323 6.67 29.33 0.81
CA LEU A 323 6.79 27.96 1.31
C LEU A 323 5.94 27.76 2.59
N ASP A 324 5.84 28.75 3.45
CA ASP A 324 5.00 28.71 4.66
C ASP A 324 3.51 28.53 4.31
N ALA A 325 3.02 29.26 3.30
CA ALA A 325 1.66 29.11 2.80
C ALA A 325 1.43 27.71 2.18
N ALA A 326 2.42 27.19 1.43
CA ALA A 326 2.35 25.83 0.88
C ALA A 326 2.26 24.76 1.99
N VAL A 327 3.12 24.84 3.01
CA VAL A 327 3.09 23.94 4.17
C VAL A 327 1.76 24.04 4.92
N THR A 328 1.20 25.24 5.05
CA THR A 328 -0.11 25.46 5.70
C THR A 328 -1.23 24.80 4.89
N HIS A 329 -1.21 24.93 3.56
CA HIS A 329 -2.17 24.27 2.67
C HIS A 329 -2.07 22.73 2.79
N ILE A 330 -0.85 22.18 2.70
CA ILE A 330 -0.62 20.74 2.86
C ILE A 330 -1.11 20.21 4.21
N ARG A 331 -0.87 20.94 5.29
CA ARG A 331 -1.37 20.56 6.63
C ARG A 331 -2.89 20.54 6.73
N ARG A 332 -3.56 21.39 5.96
CA ARG A 332 -5.02 21.49 5.97
C ARG A 332 -5.68 20.40 5.15
N TYR A 333 -5.16 20.10 3.96
CA TYR A 333 -5.82 19.25 2.97
C TYR A 333 -5.11 17.94 2.71
N GLY A 334 -3.83 17.83 3.02
CA GLY A 334 -3.04 16.63 2.82
C GLY A 334 -3.46 15.49 3.74
N THR A 335 -3.24 14.28 3.28
CA THR A 335 -3.57 13.04 4.01
C THR A 335 -2.34 12.43 4.70
N GLY A 336 -1.18 13.10 4.63
CA GLY A 336 0.08 12.60 5.19
C GLY A 336 0.69 11.44 4.40
N HIS A 337 0.27 11.24 3.14
CA HIS A 337 0.75 10.16 2.30
C HIS A 337 2.08 10.51 1.61
N THR A 338 2.05 11.37 0.61
CA THR A 338 3.25 11.75 -0.15
C THR A 338 3.17 13.21 -0.58
N GLU A 339 4.24 13.96 -0.29
CA GLU A 339 4.32 15.36 -0.63
C GLU A 339 5.63 15.63 -1.38
N ALA A 340 5.60 16.48 -2.40
CA ALA A 340 6.78 16.80 -3.21
C ALA A 340 7.08 18.30 -3.24
N ILE A 341 8.36 18.64 -3.27
CA ILE A 341 8.85 19.99 -3.61
C ILE A 341 9.74 19.91 -4.84
N VAL A 342 9.56 20.85 -5.77
CA VAL A 342 10.48 21.07 -6.87
C VAL A 342 11.20 22.40 -6.65
N THR A 343 12.51 22.37 -6.44
CA THR A 343 13.33 23.55 -6.14
C THR A 343 14.81 23.29 -6.41
N ASP A 344 15.55 24.31 -6.82
CA ASP A 344 17.01 24.29 -6.86
C ASP A 344 17.64 24.92 -5.60
N SER A 345 16.81 25.42 -4.67
CA SER A 345 17.25 25.91 -3.36
C SER A 345 17.39 24.78 -2.34
N ALA A 346 18.63 24.46 -1.96
CA ALA A 346 18.89 23.51 -0.89
C ALA A 346 18.32 23.96 0.48
N GLY A 347 18.13 25.27 0.70
CA GLY A 347 17.48 25.84 1.88
C GLY A 347 15.99 25.50 1.92
N ALA A 348 15.27 25.81 0.82
CA ALA A 348 13.86 25.54 0.68
C ALA A 348 13.56 24.02 0.79
N ALA A 349 14.38 23.18 0.14
CA ALA A 349 14.26 21.73 0.22
C ALA A 349 14.36 21.22 1.68
N ARG A 350 15.39 21.67 2.43
CA ARG A 350 15.56 21.27 3.85
C ARG A 350 14.40 21.75 4.72
N GLU A 351 13.95 23.00 4.52
CA GLU A 351 12.83 23.56 5.27
C GLU A 351 11.53 22.80 5.00
N PHE A 352 11.23 22.51 3.72
CA PHE A 352 10.05 21.73 3.33
C PHE A 352 10.07 20.35 3.99
N VAL A 353 11.17 19.61 3.87
CA VAL A 353 11.33 18.26 4.48
C VAL A 353 11.16 18.31 6.00
N ALA A 354 11.67 19.34 6.67
CA ALA A 354 11.57 19.46 8.12
C ALA A 354 10.14 19.80 8.60
N ARG A 355 9.33 20.47 7.77
CA ARG A 355 8.02 21.02 8.18
C ARG A 355 6.83 20.20 7.68
N VAL A 356 7.02 19.43 6.61
CA VAL A 356 5.98 18.59 6.02
C VAL A 356 5.98 17.22 6.68
N ASP A 357 4.86 16.87 7.30
CA ASP A 357 4.69 15.61 8.03
C ASP A 357 3.90 14.62 7.15
N ALA A 358 4.60 13.99 6.23
CA ALA A 358 4.08 12.93 5.36
C ALA A 358 4.87 11.63 5.51
N ALA A 359 4.31 10.52 5.06
CA ALA A 359 4.96 9.22 5.04
C ALA A 359 6.15 9.20 4.08
N ALA A 360 6.04 9.93 2.96
CA ALA A 360 7.14 10.17 2.04
C ALA A 360 7.20 11.64 1.64
N VAL A 361 8.41 12.20 1.55
CA VAL A 361 8.66 13.55 1.05
C VAL A 361 9.65 13.47 -0.09
N MET A 362 9.24 13.94 -1.27
CA MET A 362 10.04 13.94 -2.49
C MET A 362 10.70 15.31 -2.69
N VAL A 363 11.97 15.32 -3.02
CA VAL A 363 12.68 16.52 -3.47
C VAL A 363 13.11 16.31 -4.91
N ASN A 364 12.60 17.15 -5.82
CA ASN A 364 12.87 17.06 -7.24
C ASN A 364 12.57 15.67 -7.86
N ALA A 365 11.52 15.03 -7.39
CA ALA A 365 11.05 13.73 -7.89
C ALA A 365 9.53 13.66 -7.88
N SER A 366 8.98 12.80 -8.73
CA SER A 366 7.54 12.53 -8.82
C SER A 366 7.03 11.82 -7.56
N THR A 367 5.83 12.15 -7.12
CA THR A 367 5.15 11.44 -6.02
C THR A 367 4.93 9.96 -6.34
N ARG A 368 4.94 9.60 -7.62
CA ARG A 368 4.78 8.22 -8.10
C ARG A 368 5.88 7.25 -7.65
N PHE A 369 7.02 7.76 -7.19
CA PHE A 369 8.08 6.92 -6.61
C PHE A 369 7.75 6.38 -5.21
N THR A 370 6.70 6.84 -4.53
CA THR A 370 6.26 6.25 -3.26
C THR A 370 5.60 4.89 -3.51
N ASP A 371 6.42 3.88 -3.70
CA ASP A 371 6.05 2.52 -4.07
C ASP A 371 7.11 1.57 -3.53
N GLY A 372 6.71 0.41 -3.01
CA GLY A 372 7.64 -0.56 -2.43
C GLY A 372 8.63 -1.13 -3.44
N GLY A 373 8.23 -1.30 -4.70
CA GLY A 373 9.12 -1.72 -5.79
C GLY A 373 10.15 -0.64 -6.12
N GLU A 374 9.69 0.60 -6.28
CA GLU A 374 10.56 1.75 -6.60
C GLU A 374 11.52 2.09 -5.45
N PHE A 375 11.13 1.87 -4.19
CA PHE A 375 12.00 2.03 -3.02
C PHE A 375 12.95 0.85 -2.80
N GLY A 376 12.87 -0.19 -3.63
CA GLY A 376 13.74 -1.38 -3.53
C GLY A 376 13.32 -2.36 -2.45
N PHE A 377 12.10 -2.25 -1.92
CA PHE A 377 11.56 -3.22 -0.94
C PHE A 377 11.05 -4.51 -1.60
N GLY A 378 10.93 -4.51 -2.92
CA GLY A 378 10.58 -5.65 -3.77
C GLY A 378 9.12 -6.10 -3.68
N ALA A 379 8.45 -5.89 -2.55
CA ALA A 379 7.04 -6.22 -2.34
C ALA A 379 6.38 -5.20 -1.40
N GLU A 380 5.08 -4.98 -1.59
CA GLU A 380 4.31 -4.03 -0.80
C GLU A 380 2.91 -4.55 -0.52
N ILE A 381 2.50 -4.51 0.75
CA ILE A 381 1.10 -4.80 1.14
C ILE A 381 0.24 -3.53 1.13
N GLY A 382 0.83 -2.37 1.05
CA GLY A 382 0.19 -1.05 1.02
C GLY A 382 1.08 0.04 1.60
N ILE A 383 0.57 1.27 1.56
CA ILE A 383 1.28 2.46 2.06
C ILE A 383 0.53 2.97 3.28
N SER A 384 1.18 2.97 4.44
CA SER A 384 0.60 3.47 5.69
C SER A 384 0.94 4.94 5.91
N THR A 385 -0.06 5.71 6.33
CA THR A 385 0.13 7.10 6.77
C THR A 385 0.21 7.25 8.29
N GLN A 386 -0.02 6.16 9.03
CA GLN A 386 0.01 6.15 10.50
C GLN A 386 1.42 6.37 11.03
N LYS A 387 1.51 7.03 12.18
CA LYS A 387 2.77 7.23 12.93
C LYS A 387 3.00 6.08 13.91
N LEU A 388 3.10 4.86 13.36
CA LEU A 388 3.41 3.64 14.10
C LEU A 388 4.75 3.05 13.61
N HIS A 389 4.98 1.76 13.89
CA HIS A 389 6.18 1.06 13.42
C HIS A 389 6.26 0.96 11.89
N ALA A 390 5.11 0.94 11.20
CA ALA A 390 4.98 0.94 9.75
C ALA A 390 4.43 2.30 9.30
N ARG A 391 5.21 3.04 8.53
CA ARG A 391 4.82 4.30 7.90
C ARG A 391 5.50 4.40 6.53
N GLY A 392 4.73 4.72 5.50
CA GLY A 392 5.15 4.63 4.09
C GLY A 392 4.85 3.27 3.48
N PRO A 393 5.49 2.91 2.37
CA PRO A 393 5.37 1.59 1.75
C PRO A 393 5.73 0.49 2.74
N MET A 394 4.85 -0.51 2.88
CA MET A 394 5.01 -1.61 3.83
C MET A 394 5.47 -2.86 3.11
N GLY A 395 6.75 -3.18 3.26
CA GLY A 395 7.38 -4.40 2.77
C GLY A 395 7.40 -5.52 3.82
N LEU A 396 8.33 -6.45 3.67
CA LEU A 396 8.50 -7.58 4.58
C LEU A 396 8.83 -7.18 6.04
N PRO A 397 9.71 -6.18 6.29
CA PRO A 397 10.05 -5.79 7.66
C PRO A 397 8.85 -5.22 8.44
N GLU A 398 7.94 -4.51 7.78
CA GLU A 398 6.76 -3.89 8.39
C GLU A 398 5.69 -4.92 8.78
N LEU A 399 5.76 -6.15 8.24
CA LEU A 399 4.93 -7.29 8.66
C LEU A 399 5.55 -8.10 9.81
N THR A 400 6.49 -7.50 10.53
CA THR A 400 7.13 -8.08 11.72
C THR A 400 7.01 -7.15 12.93
N SER A 401 7.06 -7.74 14.10
CA SER A 401 7.31 -7.04 15.36
C SER A 401 8.72 -7.40 15.86
N THR A 402 9.03 -7.08 17.10
CA THR A 402 10.30 -7.42 17.69
C THR A 402 10.12 -8.07 19.08
N LYS A 403 11.07 -8.94 19.45
CA LYS A 403 11.21 -9.40 20.83
C LYS A 403 12.62 -9.17 21.34
N TYR A 404 12.74 -9.05 22.65
CA TYR A 404 14.05 -9.02 23.32
C TYR A 404 14.50 -10.43 23.69
N VAL A 405 15.74 -10.75 23.33
CA VAL A 405 16.44 -11.95 23.78
C VAL A 405 17.54 -11.47 24.73
N VAL A 406 17.50 -11.93 25.97
CA VAL A 406 18.48 -11.58 26.99
C VAL A 406 19.22 -12.87 27.41
N THR A 407 20.53 -12.89 27.23
CA THR A 407 21.35 -14.03 27.59
C THR A 407 22.25 -13.65 28.81
N GLY A 408 22.21 -14.48 29.80
CA GLY A 408 23.02 -14.32 31.01
C GLY A 408 23.62 -15.66 31.48
N ASP A 409 24.45 -15.59 32.49
CA ASP A 409 25.07 -16.74 33.15
C ASP A 409 24.79 -16.65 34.66
N GLY A 410 23.55 -16.98 35.07
CA GLY A 410 23.13 -16.95 36.46
C GLY A 410 22.94 -15.54 37.06
N HIS A 411 22.77 -14.51 36.25
CA HIS A 411 22.53 -13.14 36.68
C HIS A 411 21.23 -13.02 37.49
N LEU A 412 21.33 -12.37 38.64
CA LEU A 412 20.19 -12.05 39.50
C LEU A 412 20.02 -10.53 39.57
N ARG A 413 18.78 -10.08 39.65
CA ARG A 413 18.47 -8.68 39.93
C ARG A 413 18.53 -8.46 41.45
N GLY A 414 19.40 -7.55 41.87
CA GLY A 414 19.46 -7.08 43.25
C GLY A 414 18.32 -6.15 43.62
#